data_82797e0560cf4976938960f623d70392
#
_entry.id   82797e0560cf4976938960f623d70392
#
_cell.length_a   1.000
_cell.length_b   1.000
_cell.length_c   1.000
_cell.angle_alpha   90.00
_cell.angle_beta   90.00
_cell.angle_gamma   90.00
#
_symmetry.space_group_name_H-M   'P 1'
#
loop_
_entity.id
_entity.type
_entity.pdbx_description
1 polymer ?
#
loop_
_entity_poly.entity_id
_entity_poly.type
_entity_poly.pdbx_seq_one_letter_code
_entity_poly.pdbx_strand_id
1 'polypeptide(L)'
;PVWKNIFNVCAVKEFSSCADDYPMSVHVLDVGKADCIFITCEGKNILIDAGETSIYKFVNEYLRKMNIKAIDQLILTHQHSDHVGAMSYIVDEFNIKSFMMPQLKDDMIPTFRSYERLLISLDNKGMKAERPEPGKSYDIGPMKIDIFAPLSQYDDMNNNSIVMKVTYKNKSFLFTGDAGKESERDIISAG
;
A
#
# COMPACT_ATOMS: atom_id res chain seq x y z
N PRO A 1 -17.36 -2.63 -33.73
CA PRO A 1 -16.50 -1.48 -33.66
C PRO A 1 -15.10 -1.92 -33.21
N VAL A 2 -14.10 -1.41 -33.92
CA VAL A 2 -12.66 -1.77 -33.81
C VAL A 2 -12.10 -1.66 -32.38
N TRP A 3 -12.65 -0.79 -31.57
CA TRP A 3 -12.28 -0.58 -30.16
C TRP A 3 -12.42 -1.82 -29.27
N LYS A 4 -13.43 -2.66 -29.49
CA LYS A 4 -13.62 -3.88 -28.69
C LYS A 4 -12.50 -4.90 -28.89
N ASN A 5 -11.84 -4.88 -30.04
CA ASN A 5 -10.76 -5.82 -30.34
C ASN A 5 -9.40 -5.35 -29.80
N ILE A 6 -9.22 -4.02 -29.60
CA ILE A 6 -7.99 -3.47 -29.04
C ILE A 6 -7.94 -3.67 -27.51
N PHE A 7 -9.09 -3.57 -26.83
CA PHE A 7 -9.19 -3.78 -25.39
C PHE A 7 -9.48 -5.22 -24.96
N ASN A 8 -9.83 -6.12 -25.88
CA ASN A 8 -9.96 -7.55 -25.58
C ASN A 8 -8.61 -8.27 -25.35
N VAL A 9 -7.50 -7.60 -25.57
CA VAL A 9 -6.17 -8.14 -25.19
C VAL A 9 -5.95 -8.07 -23.67
N CYS A 10 -6.75 -7.26 -22.97
CA CYS A 10 -6.84 -7.19 -21.51
C CYS A 10 -8.13 -7.80 -20.97
N ALA A 11 -8.77 -8.71 -21.72
CA ALA A 11 -9.77 -9.58 -21.10
C ALA A 11 -9.04 -10.33 -19.99
N VAL A 12 -9.39 -9.98 -18.76
CA VAL A 12 -8.99 -10.67 -17.54
C VAL A 12 -9.10 -12.16 -17.87
N LYS A 13 -7.99 -12.81 -18.19
CA LYS A 13 -7.89 -14.26 -18.11
C LYS A 13 -8.46 -14.59 -16.75
N GLU A 14 -9.45 -15.49 -16.72
CA GLU A 14 -9.94 -16.02 -15.46
C GLU A 14 -8.76 -16.13 -14.51
N PHE A 15 -8.88 -15.52 -13.33
CA PHE A 15 -7.87 -15.59 -12.28
C PHE A 15 -7.73 -17.06 -11.87
N SER A 16 -7.12 -17.85 -12.75
CA SER A 16 -6.47 -19.07 -12.32
C SER A 16 -5.30 -18.61 -11.49
N SER A 17 -5.17 -19.15 -10.31
CA SER A 17 -4.18 -18.88 -9.28
C SER A 17 -2.73 -18.73 -9.82
N CYS A 18 -2.44 -17.65 -10.53
CA CYS A 18 -1.07 -17.34 -10.97
C CYS A 18 -0.13 -17.06 -9.79
N ALA A 19 -0.68 -16.97 -8.56
CA ALA A 19 0.12 -16.82 -7.35
C ALA A 19 1.02 -18.04 -7.08
N ASP A 20 0.65 -19.22 -7.57
CA ASP A 20 1.41 -20.45 -7.34
C ASP A 20 2.56 -20.66 -8.34
N ASP A 21 2.55 -19.94 -9.48
CA ASP A 21 3.55 -20.12 -10.54
C ASP A 21 4.82 -19.27 -10.32
N TYR A 22 4.75 -18.23 -9.48
CA TYR A 22 5.88 -17.32 -9.25
C TYR A 22 6.11 -17.14 -7.75
N PRO A 23 7.38 -17.18 -7.30
CA PRO A 23 7.71 -17.02 -5.89
C PRO A 23 7.40 -15.63 -5.36
N MET A 24 7.31 -14.61 -6.22
CA MET A 24 6.90 -13.23 -5.91
C MET A 24 6.02 -12.69 -7.03
N SER A 25 4.94 -12.02 -6.65
CA SER A 25 4.08 -11.28 -7.58
C SER A 25 3.75 -9.90 -7.02
N VAL A 26 3.75 -8.88 -7.89
CA VAL A 26 3.34 -7.52 -7.59
C VAL A 26 2.11 -7.21 -8.43
N HIS A 27 1.01 -6.88 -7.78
CA HIS A 27 -0.28 -6.62 -8.40
C HIS A 27 -0.64 -5.15 -8.19
N VAL A 28 -0.62 -4.36 -9.26
CA VAL A 28 -1.14 -3.00 -9.24
C VAL A 28 -2.61 -3.07 -9.65
N LEU A 29 -3.51 -2.77 -8.72
CA LEU A 29 -4.95 -2.90 -8.95
C LEU A 29 -5.47 -1.67 -9.71
N ASP A 30 -6.34 -1.88 -10.70
CA ASP A 30 -7.02 -0.79 -11.39
C ASP A 30 -8.13 -0.22 -10.48
N VAL A 31 -7.77 0.82 -9.75
CA VAL A 31 -8.63 1.52 -8.78
C VAL A 31 -8.92 2.96 -9.20
N GLY A 32 -8.68 3.29 -10.49
CA GLY A 32 -8.89 4.63 -11.04
C GLY A 32 -7.75 5.59 -10.69
N LYS A 33 -8.10 6.77 -10.15
CA LYS A 33 -7.11 7.80 -9.74
C LYS A 33 -6.64 7.59 -8.29
N ALA A 34 -6.33 6.36 -7.94
CA ALA A 34 -6.01 5.97 -6.57
C ALA A 34 -4.95 4.89 -6.59
N ASP A 35 -4.30 4.61 -5.48
CA ASP A 35 -3.31 3.55 -5.38
C ASP A 35 -3.79 2.38 -4.52
N CYS A 36 -3.56 1.18 -5.04
CA CYS A 36 -3.73 -0.06 -4.29
C CYS A 36 -2.80 -1.13 -4.89
N ILE A 37 -1.75 -1.49 -4.17
CA ILE A 37 -0.72 -2.40 -4.65
C ILE A 37 -0.62 -3.58 -3.69
N PHE A 38 -0.85 -4.79 -4.21
CA PHE A 38 -0.73 -6.02 -3.45
C PHE A 38 0.53 -6.77 -3.88
N ILE A 39 1.35 -7.18 -2.90
CA ILE A 39 2.57 -7.96 -3.12
C ILE A 39 2.44 -9.27 -2.35
N THR A 40 2.65 -10.38 -3.04
CA THR A 40 2.75 -11.69 -2.39
C THR A 40 4.08 -12.35 -2.72
N CYS A 41 4.72 -12.98 -1.74
CA CYS A 41 5.99 -13.65 -1.90
C CYS A 41 6.14 -14.79 -0.90
N GLU A 42 6.22 -16.04 -1.39
CA GLU A 42 6.42 -17.24 -0.56
C GLU A 42 5.48 -17.28 0.68
N GLY A 43 4.18 -16.96 0.46
CA GLY A 43 3.16 -16.95 1.49
C GLY A 43 3.17 -15.73 2.43
N LYS A 44 3.95 -14.70 2.12
CA LYS A 44 3.96 -13.39 2.78
C LYS A 44 3.26 -12.35 1.93
N ASN A 45 2.48 -11.49 2.56
CA ASN A 45 1.61 -10.55 1.90
C ASN A 45 1.84 -9.12 2.41
N ILE A 46 2.04 -8.20 1.48
CA ILE A 46 2.13 -6.76 1.74
C ILE A 46 1.01 -6.09 0.95
N LEU A 47 0.30 -5.17 1.57
CA LEU A 47 -0.63 -4.28 0.88
C LEU A 47 -0.19 -2.84 1.10
N ILE A 48 -0.01 -2.11 0.00
CA ILE A 48 0.36 -0.70 -0.03
C ILE A 48 -0.83 0.06 -0.55
N ASP A 49 -1.37 0.95 0.27
CA ASP A 49 -2.57 1.73 0.03
C ASP A 49 -3.82 0.88 -0.28
N ALA A 50 -4.99 1.51 -0.32
CA ALA A 50 -6.24 0.78 -0.47
C ALA A 50 -7.25 1.49 -1.40
N GLY A 51 -6.83 2.58 -2.04
CA GLY A 51 -7.68 3.37 -2.90
C GLY A 51 -8.78 4.13 -2.18
N GLU A 52 -9.74 4.64 -2.94
CA GLU A 52 -10.90 5.35 -2.40
C GLU A 52 -11.88 4.43 -1.66
N THR A 53 -12.73 5.01 -0.81
CA THR A 53 -13.77 4.26 -0.09
C THR A 53 -14.72 3.51 -1.03
N SER A 54 -15.03 4.06 -2.19
CA SER A 54 -16.00 3.49 -3.14
C SER A 54 -15.61 2.10 -3.66
N ILE A 55 -14.30 1.80 -3.70
CA ILE A 55 -13.77 0.56 -4.29
C ILE A 55 -13.52 -0.57 -3.28
N TYR A 56 -13.88 -0.39 -1.99
CA TYR A 56 -13.56 -1.37 -0.93
C TYR A 56 -14.03 -2.80 -1.26
N LYS A 57 -15.22 -2.93 -1.89
CA LYS A 57 -15.73 -4.25 -2.28
C LYS A 57 -14.84 -4.95 -3.28
N PHE A 58 -14.36 -4.20 -4.27
CA PHE A 58 -13.46 -4.71 -5.30
C PHE A 58 -12.14 -5.21 -4.68
N VAL A 59 -11.51 -4.41 -3.82
CA VAL A 59 -10.25 -4.81 -3.17
C VAL A 59 -10.44 -6.02 -2.28
N ASN A 60 -11.49 -6.05 -1.45
CA ASN A 60 -11.79 -7.17 -0.57
C ASN A 60 -12.06 -8.46 -1.36
N GLU A 61 -12.87 -8.38 -2.43
CA GLU A 61 -13.15 -9.52 -3.31
C GLU A 61 -11.89 -10.01 -4.02
N TYR A 62 -11.03 -9.09 -4.45
CA TYR A 62 -9.75 -9.43 -5.06
C TYR A 62 -8.88 -10.26 -4.10
N LEU A 63 -8.66 -9.75 -2.89
CA LEU A 63 -7.87 -10.45 -1.87
C LEU A 63 -8.48 -11.81 -1.48
N ARG A 64 -9.82 -11.91 -1.40
CA ARG A 64 -10.51 -13.18 -1.16
C ARG A 64 -10.30 -14.18 -2.29
N LYS A 65 -10.39 -13.75 -3.57
CA LYS A 65 -10.12 -14.59 -4.75
C LYS A 65 -8.69 -15.10 -4.78
N MET A 66 -7.75 -14.29 -4.29
CA MET A 66 -6.35 -14.70 -4.07
C MET A 66 -6.16 -15.58 -2.82
N ASN A 67 -7.26 -15.97 -2.14
CA ASN A 67 -7.27 -16.77 -0.92
C ASN A 67 -6.43 -16.16 0.24
N ILE A 68 -6.30 -14.84 0.25
CA ILE A 68 -5.55 -14.13 1.31
C ILE A 68 -6.35 -14.18 2.61
N LYS A 69 -5.72 -14.60 3.68
CA LYS A 69 -6.28 -14.64 5.05
C LYS A 69 -5.62 -13.64 5.98
N ALA A 70 -4.37 -13.32 5.71
CA ALA A 70 -3.59 -12.41 6.51
C ALA A 70 -2.74 -11.50 5.61
N ILE A 71 -2.55 -10.26 6.05
CA ILE A 71 -1.63 -9.29 5.48
C ILE A 71 -0.51 -9.12 6.51
N ASP A 72 0.72 -9.51 6.12
CA ASP A 72 1.87 -9.44 7.03
C ASP A 72 2.27 -7.99 7.30
N GLN A 73 2.19 -7.13 6.27
CA GLN A 73 2.44 -5.70 6.38
C GLN A 73 1.41 -4.90 5.59
N LEU A 74 0.60 -4.10 6.27
CA LEU A 74 -0.25 -3.09 5.66
C LEU A 74 0.45 -1.74 5.74
N ILE A 75 0.54 -1.02 4.63
CA ILE A 75 1.26 0.25 4.53
C ILE A 75 0.31 1.31 3.97
N LEU A 76 0.16 2.42 4.68
CA LEU A 76 -0.44 3.64 4.17
C LEU A 76 0.69 4.60 3.81
N THR A 77 0.86 4.89 2.51
CA THR A 77 1.94 5.78 2.08
C THR A 77 1.77 7.18 2.61
N HIS A 78 0.56 7.72 2.51
CA HIS A 78 0.15 9.01 3.08
C HIS A 78 -1.37 9.08 3.24
N GLN A 79 -1.87 10.11 3.93
CA GLN A 79 -3.24 10.11 4.44
C GLN A 79 -4.28 10.73 3.49
N HIS A 80 -4.05 10.86 2.19
CA HIS A 80 -5.09 11.29 1.25
C HIS A 80 -6.17 10.23 1.04
N SER A 81 -7.38 10.67 0.69
CA SER A 81 -8.57 9.80 0.63
C SER A 81 -8.51 8.71 -0.44
N ASP A 82 -7.76 8.94 -1.49
CA ASP A 82 -7.50 8.00 -2.58
C ASP A 82 -6.42 6.94 -2.28
N HIS A 83 -5.82 7.01 -1.07
CA HIS A 83 -4.90 6.00 -0.52
C HIS A 83 -5.48 5.30 0.71
N VAL A 84 -6.12 6.06 1.62
CA VAL A 84 -6.65 5.52 2.88
C VAL A 84 -8.09 5.03 2.78
N GLY A 85 -8.81 5.39 1.72
CA GLY A 85 -10.26 5.33 1.65
C GLY A 85 -10.89 3.98 1.99
N ALA A 86 -10.41 2.89 1.41
CA ALA A 86 -10.92 1.54 1.68
C ALA A 86 -10.19 0.81 2.82
N MET A 87 -9.13 1.39 3.40
CA MET A 87 -8.22 0.68 4.31
C MET A 87 -8.91 0.16 5.59
N SER A 88 -9.86 0.91 6.15
CA SER A 88 -10.63 0.47 7.32
C SER A 88 -11.37 -0.85 7.07
N TYR A 89 -11.95 -1.04 5.87
CA TYR A 89 -12.65 -2.28 5.51
C TYR A 89 -11.69 -3.47 5.40
N ILE A 90 -10.45 -3.21 4.99
CA ILE A 90 -9.41 -4.23 4.93
C ILE A 90 -8.97 -4.61 6.34
N VAL A 91 -8.76 -3.62 7.21
CA VAL A 91 -8.44 -3.83 8.63
C VAL A 91 -9.54 -4.62 9.33
N ASP A 92 -10.81 -4.30 9.06
CA ASP A 92 -11.96 -4.99 9.68
C ASP A 92 -12.06 -6.45 9.23
N GLU A 93 -11.74 -6.75 7.97
CA GLU A 93 -11.99 -8.05 7.36
C GLU A 93 -10.82 -9.02 7.47
N PHE A 94 -9.59 -8.54 7.28
CA PHE A 94 -8.41 -9.41 7.23
C PHE A 94 -7.63 -9.39 8.54
N ASN A 95 -6.82 -10.45 8.74
CA ASN A 95 -5.87 -10.49 9.84
C ASN A 95 -4.62 -9.66 9.45
N ILE A 96 -4.52 -8.43 9.96
CA ILE A 96 -3.37 -7.55 9.76
C ILE A 96 -2.36 -7.82 10.86
N LYS A 97 -1.10 -8.14 10.50
CA LYS A 97 -0.05 -8.41 11.48
C LYS A 97 0.71 -7.16 11.91
N SER A 98 0.97 -6.26 10.97
CA SER A 98 1.64 -4.99 11.22
C SER A 98 1.04 -3.91 10.32
N PHE A 99 0.97 -2.69 10.82
CA PHE A 99 0.48 -1.51 10.11
C PHE A 99 1.49 -0.38 10.21
N MET A 100 1.86 0.20 9.07
CA MET A 100 2.81 1.31 8.97
C MET A 100 2.15 2.51 8.29
N MET A 101 2.34 3.70 8.86
CA MET A 101 1.95 4.97 8.24
C MET A 101 2.87 6.10 8.71
N PRO A 102 3.04 7.19 7.91
CA PRO A 102 3.83 8.33 8.33
C PRO A 102 3.07 9.13 9.40
N GLN A 103 3.86 9.75 10.29
CA GLN A 103 3.32 10.68 11.28
C GLN A 103 3.25 12.07 10.66
N LEU A 104 2.07 12.69 10.72
CA LEU A 104 1.84 14.08 10.30
C LEU A 104 2.04 15.05 11.47
N LYS A 105 2.19 16.33 11.15
CA LYS A 105 2.02 17.44 12.10
C LYS A 105 0.57 17.49 12.57
N ASP A 106 0.33 17.96 13.78
CA ASP A 106 -1.01 17.96 14.39
C ASP A 106 -2.03 18.78 13.58
N ASP A 107 -1.61 19.86 12.96
CA ASP A 107 -2.43 20.72 12.10
C ASP A 107 -2.72 20.14 10.71
N MET A 108 -2.05 19.06 10.34
CA MET A 108 -2.24 18.33 9.07
C MET A 108 -3.06 17.06 9.22
N ILE A 109 -3.43 16.66 10.44
CA ILE A 109 -4.18 15.43 10.68
C ILE A 109 -5.55 15.52 9.98
N PRO A 110 -5.87 14.59 9.06
CA PRO A 110 -7.15 14.63 8.36
C PRO A 110 -8.34 14.40 9.28
N THR A 111 -9.44 15.12 8.99
CA THR A 111 -10.71 15.01 9.73
C THR A 111 -11.82 14.39 8.88
N PHE A 112 -11.51 13.81 7.72
CA PHE A 112 -12.52 13.18 6.89
C PHE A 112 -12.80 11.74 7.34
N ARG A 113 -14.04 11.31 7.10
CA ARG A 113 -14.64 10.10 7.64
C ARG A 113 -13.86 8.80 7.43
N SER A 114 -13.21 8.62 6.27
CA SER A 114 -12.48 7.36 5.99
C SER A 114 -11.22 7.23 6.85
N TYR A 115 -10.53 8.34 7.13
CA TYR A 115 -9.38 8.34 8.02
C TYR A 115 -9.79 8.10 9.48
N GLU A 116 -10.81 8.81 9.96
CA GLU A 116 -11.35 8.57 11.32
C GLU A 116 -11.78 7.12 11.51
N ARG A 117 -12.46 6.55 10.50
CA ARG A 117 -12.89 5.16 10.51
C ARG A 117 -11.69 4.19 10.56
N LEU A 118 -10.61 4.47 9.84
CA LEU A 118 -9.39 3.67 9.92
C LEU A 118 -8.84 3.66 11.35
N LEU A 119 -8.73 4.84 11.99
CA LEU A 119 -8.23 4.94 13.36
C LEU A 119 -9.09 4.13 14.34
N ILE A 120 -10.42 4.19 14.19
CA ILE A 120 -11.36 3.40 15.00
C ILE A 120 -11.16 1.89 14.75
N SER A 121 -11.01 1.47 13.49
CA SER A 121 -10.80 0.05 13.17
C SER A 121 -9.47 -0.47 13.74
N LEU A 122 -8.41 0.32 13.71
CA LEU A 122 -7.12 -0.02 14.31
C LEU A 122 -7.22 -0.14 15.84
N ASP A 123 -7.89 0.83 16.49
CA ASP A 123 -8.09 0.83 17.94
C ASP A 123 -8.91 -0.39 18.39
N ASN A 124 -10.02 -0.70 17.71
CA ASN A 124 -10.83 -1.88 17.97
C ASN A 124 -10.07 -3.20 17.88
N LYS A 125 -9.02 -3.25 17.07
CA LYS A 125 -8.11 -4.41 16.94
C LYS A 125 -6.90 -4.33 17.85
N GLY A 126 -6.76 -3.28 18.66
CA GLY A 126 -5.61 -3.04 19.53
C GLY A 126 -4.31 -2.86 18.75
N MET A 127 -4.40 -2.42 17.49
CA MET A 127 -3.25 -2.22 16.62
C MET A 127 -2.64 -0.84 16.81
N LYS A 128 -1.31 -0.80 16.84
CA LYS A 128 -0.56 0.46 16.80
C LYS A 128 0.06 0.64 15.42
N ALA A 129 0.03 1.87 14.92
CA ALA A 129 0.74 2.22 13.71
C ALA A 129 2.25 2.31 13.99
N GLU A 130 3.05 1.63 13.17
CA GLU A 130 4.49 1.80 13.15
C GLU A 130 4.84 3.03 12.32
N ARG A 131 5.77 3.84 12.83
CA ARG A 131 6.30 4.98 12.08
C ARG A 131 7.43 4.48 11.17
N PRO A 132 7.41 4.83 9.86
CA PRO A 132 8.53 4.55 8.99
C PRO A 132 9.78 5.29 9.46
N GLU A 133 10.93 4.61 9.45
CA GLU A 133 12.20 5.21 9.80
C GLU A 133 13.13 5.18 8.58
N PRO A 134 13.38 6.32 7.91
CA PRO A 134 14.30 6.38 6.78
C PRO A 134 15.68 5.84 7.13
N GLY A 135 16.25 5.06 6.22
CA GLY A 135 17.51 4.33 6.42
C GLY A 135 17.36 2.98 7.13
N LYS A 136 16.18 2.66 7.70
CA LYS A 136 15.91 1.32 8.23
C LYS A 136 15.40 0.37 7.17
N SER A 137 15.60 -0.92 7.45
CA SER A 137 15.08 -2.04 6.67
C SER A 137 14.19 -2.91 7.54
N TYR A 138 13.15 -3.47 6.93
CA TYR A 138 12.20 -4.38 7.54
C TYR A 138 12.12 -5.67 6.73
N ASP A 139 12.23 -6.81 7.39
CA ASP A 139 12.12 -8.12 6.72
C ASP A 139 10.70 -8.66 6.85
N ILE A 140 10.06 -8.92 5.72
CA ILE A 140 8.75 -9.55 5.64
C ILE A 140 8.92 -10.91 4.96
N GLY A 141 9.29 -11.91 5.76
CA GLY A 141 9.70 -13.21 5.26
C GLY A 141 10.93 -13.09 4.35
N PRO A 142 10.83 -13.51 3.07
CA PRO A 142 11.96 -13.41 2.15
C PRO A 142 12.12 -12.03 1.50
N MET A 143 11.19 -11.11 1.72
CA MET A 143 11.23 -9.75 1.20
C MET A 143 11.88 -8.79 2.20
N LYS A 144 12.67 -7.86 1.68
CA LYS A 144 13.26 -6.74 2.43
C LYS A 144 12.62 -5.44 1.97
N ILE A 145 12.15 -4.62 2.91
CA ILE A 145 11.64 -3.27 2.68
C ILE A 145 12.68 -2.28 3.20
N ASP A 146 13.30 -1.52 2.31
CA ASP A 146 14.19 -0.41 2.67
C ASP A 146 13.40 0.90 2.61
N ILE A 147 13.38 1.71 3.68
CA ILE A 147 12.67 2.99 3.75
C ILE A 147 13.60 4.13 3.38
N PHE A 148 13.20 4.99 2.45
CA PHE A 148 13.93 6.18 2.02
C PHE A 148 13.32 7.49 2.49
N ALA A 149 11.99 7.57 2.65
CA ALA A 149 11.26 8.77 3.08
C ALA A 149 10.04 8.41 3.94
N PRO A 150 9.45 9.39 4.66
CA PRO A 150 9.80 10.82 4.67
C PRO A 150 11.02 11.13 5.55
N LEU A 151 11.96 11.94 5.05
CA LEU A 151 13.16 12.37 5.78
C LEU A 151 12.88 13.55 6.72
N SER A 152 11.79 14.27 6.48
CA SER A 152 11.32 15.40 7.28
C SER A 152 9.80 15.34 7.40
N GLN A 153 9.23 16.21 8.23
CA GLN A 153 7.80 16.49 8.22
C GLN A 153 7.55 17.69 7.31
N TYR A 154 6.94 17.43 6.16
CA TYR A 154 6.63 18.45 5.15
C TYR A 154 5.26 19.07 5.40
N ASP A 155 5.04 20.29 4.86
CA ASP A 155 3.75 20.98 4.92
C ASP A 155 2.77 20.47 3.84
N ASP A 156 3.26 19.73 2.86
CA ASP A 156 2.48 19.02 1.86
C ASP A 156 2.36 17.54 2.22
N MET A 157 1.13 17.03 2.26
CA MET A 157 0.86 15.64 2.62
C MET A 157 1.48 14.64 1.66
N ASN A 158 1.54 14.94 0.38
CA ASN A 158 2.18 14.09 -0.64
C ASN A 158 3.67 13.90 -0.35
N ASN A 159 4.38 14.95 0.06
CA ASN A 159 5.79 14.88 0.41
C ASN A 159 6.06 14.04 1.69
N ASN A 160 5.03 13.80 2.51
CA ASN A 160 5.11 12.89 3.65
C ASN A 160 4.90 11.42 3.27
N SER A 161 4.78 11.09 1.98
CA SER A 161 4.66 9.72 1.50
C SER A 161 5.82 8.84 1.93
N ILE A 162 5.52 7.61 2.32
CA ILE A 162 6.54 6.58 2.52
C ILE A 162 7.10 6.21 1.14
N VAL A 163 8.38 6.52 0.94
CA VAL A 163 9.13 6.01 -0.21
C VAL A 163 9.92 4.79 0.23
N MET A 164 9.68 3.67 -0.44
CA MET A 164 10.28 2.40 -0.05
C MET A 164 10.69 1.56 -1.26
N LYS A 165 11.72 0.75 -1.07
CA LYS A 165 12.14 -0.28 -2.01
C LYS A 165 11.85 -1.65 -1.42
N VAL A 166 11.07 -2.45 -2.13
CA VAL A 166 10.83 -3.86 -1.79
C VAL A 166 11.74 -4.72 -2.65
N THR A 167 12.58 -5.53 -2.00
CA THR A 167 13.55 -6.38 -2.66
C THR A 167 13.27 -7.84 -2.34
N TYR A 168 13.29 -8.69 -3.37
CA TYR A 168 13.31 -10.14 -3.27
C TYR A 168 14.41 -10.69 -4.17
N LYS A 169 15.40 -11.38 -3.60
CA LYS A 169 16.58 -11.87 -4.31
C LYS A 169 17.25 -10.74 -5.11
N ASN A 170 17.32 -10.87 -6.45
CA ASN A 170 17.93 -9.89 -7.35
C ASN A 170 16.92 -8.95 -8.02
N LYS A 171 15.68 -8.90 -7.52
CA LYS A 171 14.63 -8.02 -8.05
C LYS A 171 14.22 -7.02 -7.00
N SER A 172 14.03 -5.77 -7.42
CA SER A 172 13.60 -4.67 -6.56
C SER A 172 12.53 -3.84 -7.26
N PHE A 173 11.60 -3.34 -6.45
CA PHE A 173 10.54 -2.43 -6.86
C PHE A 173 10.61 -1.20 -5.96
N LEU A 174 10.55 -0.02 -6.55
CA LEU A 174 10.47 1.25 -5.84
C LEU A 174 9.02 1.71 -5.84
N PHE A 175 8.50 2.00 -4.65
CA PHE A 175 7.17 2.55 -4.43
C PHE A 175 7.34 3.93 -3.81
N THR A 176 6.74 4.94 -4.42
CA THR A 176 6.96 6.35 -4.07
C THR A 176 5.74 6.99 -3.40
N GLY A 177 4.57 6.33 -3.45
CA GLY A 177 3.32 7.02 -3.20
C GLY A 177 3.27 8.28 -4.06
N ASP A 178 2.79 9.36 -3.50
CA ASP A 178 2.70 10.66 -4.16
C ASP A 178 3.86 11.60 -3.82
N ALA A 179 5.02 11.05 -3.42
CA ALA A 179 6.18 11.86 -3.06
C ALA A 179 6.51 12.88 -4.15
N GLY A 180 6.50 14.16 -3.77
CA GLY A 180 6.76 15.27 -4.67
C GLY A 180 8.23 15.69 -4.65
N LYS A 181 8.51 16.78 -5.34
CA LYS A 181 9.89 17.28 -5.60
C LYS A 181 10.73 17.55 -4.35
N GLU A 182 10.11 17.94 -3.23
CA GLU A 182 10.84 18.22 -1.99
C GLU A 182 11.36 16.91 -1.40
N SER A 183 10.49 15.92 -1.26
CA SER A 183 10.85 14.59 -0.78
C SER A 183 11.90 13.93 -1.69
N GLU A 184 11.72 13.99 -3.02
CA GLU A 184 12.69 13.45 -3.98
C GLU A 184 14.07 14.11 -3.85
N ARG A 185 14.12 15.45 -3.70
CA ARG A 185 15.37 16.19 -3.52
C ARG A 185 16.08 15.75 -2.24
N ASP A 186 15.33 15.62 -1.16
CA ASP A 186 15.90 15.22 0.13
C ASP A 186 16.46 13.79 0.07
N ILE A 187 15.74 12.85 -0.57
CA ILE A 187 16.21 11.47 -0.79
C ILE A 187 17.53 11.47 -1.58
N ILE A 188 17.60 12.22 -2.69
CA ILE A 188 18.82 12.31 -3.51
C ILE A 188 19.98 12.92 -2.72
N SER A 189 19.70 13.88 -1.85
CA SER A 189 20.72 14.55 -1.03
C SER A 189 21.23 13.68 0.11
N ALA A 190 20.44 12.73 0.56
CA ALA A 190 20.79 11.79 1.62
C ALA A 190 21.64 10.59 1.13
N GLY A 191 21.75 10.36 -0.18
CA GLY A 191 22.57 9.31 -0.82
C GLY A 191 21.75 8.08 -1.16
#